data_4dc8c1c55d0df3a32ba4440674f6de2e
#
_entry.id   4dc8c1c55d0df3a32ba4440674f6de2e
#
_cell.length_a   1.000
_cell.length_b   1.000
_cell.length_c   1.000
_cell.angle_alpha   90.00
_cell.angle_beta   90.00
_cell.angle_gamma   90.00
#
_symmetry.space_group_name_H-M   'P 1'
#
loop_
_entity.id
_entity.type
_entity.pdbx_description
1 polymer ?
#
loop_
_entity_poly.entity_id
_entity_poly.type
_entity_poly.pdbx_seq_one_letter_code
_entity_poly.pdbx_strand_id
1 'polypeptide(L)'
;MKILIVGLGSIGKRHLRNILAIENTKKLEIIIYSKQTKSYLSNHKNIKIFDTLDKCLLEKPDVGFITNETIHHIPIAIKLAKVGLDLFIEKPLSNKISNVKTFSKIVKTKKLITLVGCNLRFHRCINEIKNLIDQKVIGDIISVKVECGTYLPDWHPNENYSKSYASRDDLGGGVVLTCIHELDYLFWFFGETQEVFSMTGKYSNLKITASDLSAIILK
;
A
#
# COMPACT_ATOMS: atom_id res chain seq x y z
N MET A 1 -4.18 19.02 -13.32
CA MET A 1 -4.37 17.65 -12.81
C MET A 1 -4.87 17.72 -11.39
N LYS A 2 -5.91 16.97 -11.08
CA LYS A 2 -6.50 16.90 -9.74
C LYS A 2 -6.22 15.53 -9.11
N ILE A 3 -5.64 15.53 -7.93
CA ILE A 3 -5.24 14.32 -7.22
C ILE A 3 -6.12 14.16 -5.99
N LEU A 4 -6.81 13.02 -5.89
CA LEU A 4 -7.56 12.63 -4.71
C LEU A 4 -6.69 11.75 -3.80
N ILE A 5 -6.53 12.13 -2.55
CA ILE A 5 -5.89 11.30 -1.50
C ILE A 5 -6.98 10.79 -0.56
N VAL A 6 -7.11 9.46 -0.47
CA VAL A 6 -8.07 8.78 0.39
C VAL A 6 -7.36 8.23 1.62
N GLY A 7 -7.57 8.87 2.75
CA GLY A 7 -6.86 8.58 4.01
C GLY A 7 -5.65 9.47 4.22
N LEU A 8 -5.57 10.12 5.38
CA LEU A 8 -4.48 11.03 5.73
C LEU A 8 -3.75 10.54 7.00
N GLY A 9 -3.54 9.23 7.09
CA GLY A 9 -2.67 8.59 8.08
C GLY A 9 -1.19 8.90 7.82
N SER A 10 -0.29 8.13 8.44
CA SER A 10 1.17 8.31 8.28
C SER A 10 1.59 8.27 6.81
N ILE A 11 1.17 7.24 6.07
CA ILE A 11 1.56 7.07 4.66
C ILE A 11 0.87 8.08 3.74
N GLY A 12 -0.39 8.42 3.98
CA GLY A 12 -1.09 9.47 3.21
C GLY A 12 -0.43 10.83 3.33
N LYS A 13 0.02 11.21 4.55
CA LYS A 13 0.81 12.42 4.78
C LYS A 13 2.16 12.39 4.05
N ARG A 14 2.81 11.22 4.00
CA ARG A 14 4.08 11.04 3.27
C ARG A 14 3.86 11.27 1.77
N HIS A 15 2.82 10.67 1.17
CA HIS A 15 2.49 10.89 -0.24
C HIS A 15 2.13 12.35 -0.52
N LEU A 16 1.32 12.98 0.34
CA LEU A 16 1.02 14.40 0.20
C LEU A 16 2.29 15.25 0.19
N ARG A 17 3.21 15.03 1.13
CA ARG A 17 4.49 15.76 1.15
C ARG A 17 5.31 15.53 -0.11
N ASN A 18 5.39 14.29 -0.58
CA ASN A 18 6.12 13.95 -1.80
C ASN A 18 5.50 14.63 -3.03
N ILE A 19 4.16 14.62 -3.15
CA ILE A 19 3.46 15.29 -4.24
C ILE A 19 3.74 16.80 -4.21
N LEU A 20 3.69 17.42 -3.02
CA LEU A 20 3.97 18.84 -2.87
C LEU A 20 5.43 19.23 -3.14
N ALA A 21 6.36 18.28 -2.99
CA ALA A 21 7.78 18.49 -3.25
C ALA A 21 8.18 18.33 -4.74
N ILE A 22 7.30 17.78 -5.58
CA ILE A 22 7.58 17.64 -7.02
C ILE A 22 7.55 19.03 -7.68
N GLU A 23 8.56 19.36 -8.48
CA GLU A 23 8.61 20.61 -9.24
C GLU A 23 7.38 20.74 -10.16
N ASN A 24 6.88 21.99 -10.33
CA ASN A 24 5.65 22.32 -11.08
C ASN A 24 4.30 21.97 -10.41
N THR A 25 4.27 21.78 -9.10
CA THR A 25 3.01 21.53 -8.35
C THR A 25 2.01 22.72 -8.39
N LYS A 26 2.42 23.92 -8.85
CA LYS A 26 1.53 25.10 -8.98
C LYS A 26 0.27 24.84 -9.82
N LYS A 27 0.29 23.79 -10.68
CA LYS A 27 -0.85 23.35 -11.51
C LYS A 27 -1.61 22.17 -10.93
N LEU A 28 -1.25 21.68 -9.74
CA LEU A 28 -1.91 20.54 -9.09
C LEU A 28 -2.96 21.06 -8.10
N GLU A 29 -4.16 20.51 -8.20
CA GLU A 29 -5.19 20.62 -7.17
C GLU A 29 -5.22 19.31 -6.39
N ILE A 30 -5.21 19.38 -5.06
CA ILE A 30 -5.21 18.22 -4.19
C ILE A 30 -6.55 18.17 -3.45
N ILE A 31 -7.21 17.05 -3.55
CA ILE A 31 -8.48 16.76 -2.89
C ILE A 31 -8.19 15.69 -1.85
N ILE A 32 -8.64 15.88 -0.63
CA ILE A 32 -8.39 14.94 0.46
C ILE A 32 -9.72 14.45 1.03
N TYR A 33 -9.88 13.14 1.05
CA TYR A 33 -10.92 12.51 1.84
C TYR A 33 -10.38 12.18 3.23
N SER A 34 -10.86 12.87 4.24
CA SER A 34 -10.51 12.61 5.64
C SER A 34 -11.68 12.97 6.55
N LYS A 35 -12.01 12.07 7.48
CA LYS A 35 -13.00 12.34 8.55
C LYS A 35 -12.43 13.24 9.66
N GLN A 36 -11.13 13.47 9.67
CA GLN A 36 -10.45 14.33 10.65
C GLN A 36 -10.14 15.68 10.00
N THR A 37 -10.61 16.76 10.60
CA THR A 37 -10.24 18.12 10.19
C THR A 37 -8.75 18.35 10.48
N LYS A 38 -8.00 18.78 9.48
CA LYS A 38 -6.56 19.03 9.58
C LYS A 38 -6.29 20.53 9.40
N SER A 39 -6.35 21.30 10.47
CA SER A 39 -6.19 22.77 10.46
C SER A 39 -4.88 23.22 9.80
N TYR A 40 -3.79 22.44 9.94
CA TYR A 40 -2.49 22.79 9.34
C TYR A 40 -2.47 22.77 7.80
N LEU A 41 -3.47 22.18 7.14
CA LEU A 41 -3.60 22.16 5.68
C LEU A 41 -4.46 23.29 5.13
N SER A 42 -5.17 24.01 5.97
CA SER A 42 -6.06 25.12 5.57
C SER A 42 -5.34 26.30 4.88
N ASN A 43 -4.04 26.42 5.10
CA ASN A 43 -3.23 27.49 4.51
C ASN A 43 -2.77 27.20 3.06
N HIS A 44 -3.01 25.99 2.53
CA HIS A 44 -2.67 25.63 1.16
C HIS A 44 -3.85 25.89 0.22
N LYS A 45 -3.79 26.93 -0.58
CA LYS A 45 -4.87 27.35 -1.51
C LYS A 45 -5.29 26.29 -2.53
N ASN A 46 -4.41 25.33 -2.83
CA ASN A 46 -4.62 24.25 -3.79
C ASN A 46 -5.06 22.93 -3.14
N ILE A 47 -5.35 22.91 -1.83
CA ILE A 47 -5.82 21.72 -1.10
C ILE A 47 -7.26 21.94 -0.63
N LYS A 48 -8.12 20.98 -0.99
CA LYS A 48 -9.50 20.89 -0.51
C LYS A 48 -9.69 19.62 0.31
N ILE A 49 -10.38 19.72 1.45
CA ILE A 49 -10.61 18.58 2.33
C ILE A 49 -12.12 18.36 2.47
N PHE A 50 -12.54 17.12 2.29
CA PHE A 50 -13.93 16.71 2.41
C PHE A 50 -14.08 15.52 3.37
N ASP A 51 -15.22 15.42 4.00
CA ASP A 51 -15.60 14.37 4.96
C ASP A 51 -16.29 13.16 4.32
N THR A 52 -16.65 13.26 3.02
CA THR A 52 -17.24 12.17 2.25
C THR A 52 -16.52 11.99 0.91
N LEU A 53 -16.45 10.74 0.46
CA LEU A 53 -15.85 10.42 -0.83
C LEU A 53 -16.65 11.02 -1.99
N ASP A 54 -17.98 11.06 -1.87
CA ASP A 54 -18.85 11.59 -2.92
C ASP A 54 -18.61 13.09 -3.16
N LYS A 55 -18.41 13.88 -2.09
CA LYS A 55 -18.00 15.29 -2.22
C LYS A 55 -16.67 15.42 -2.95
N CYS A 56 -15.71 14.53 -2.66
CA CYS A 56 -14.43 14.51 -3.38
C CYS A 56 -14.61 14.23 -4.87
N LEU A 57 -15.49 13.32 -5.23
CA LEU A 57 -15.75 12.96 -6.63
C LEU A 57 -16.45 14.07 -7.43
N LEU A 58 -17.24 14.93 -6.76
CA LEU A 58 -17.82 16.14 -7.40
C LEU A 58 -16.75 17.11 -7.91
N GLU A 59 -15.56 17.10 -7.32
CA GLU A 59 -14.42 17.90 -7.78
C GLU A 59 -13.77 17.34 -9.06
N LYS A 60 -14.20 16.17 -9.54
CA LYS A 60 -13.70 15.49 -10.75
C LYS A 60 -12.18 15.28 -10.71
N PRO A 61 -11.66 14.50 -9.74
CA PRO A 61 -10.25 14.13 -9.72
C PRO A 61 -9.86 13.27 -10.95
N ASP A 62 -8.59 13.37 -11.35
CA ASP A 62 -8.00 12.59 -12.43
C ASP A 62 -7.39 11.28 -11.90
N VAL A 63 -6.75 11.34 -10.72
CA VAL A 63 -6.00 10.24 -10.10
C VAL A 63 -6.40 10.09 -8.64
N GLY A 64 -6.55 8.84 -8.18
CA GLY A 64 -6.83 8.49 -6.79
C GLY A 64 -5.65 7.80 -6.10
N PHE A 65 -5.18 8.34 -4.98
CA PHE A 65 -4.23 7.71 -4.06
C PHE A 65 -5.00 7.09 -2.90
N ILE A 66 -5.01 5.77 -2.81
CA ILE A 66 -5.67 5.02 -1.75
C ILE A 66 -4.64 4.67 -0.69
N THR A 67 -4.70 5.32 0.47
CA THR A 67 -3.69 5.32 1.53
C THR A 67 -4.28 5.13 2.93
N ASN A 68 -5.48 4.59 3.00
CA ASN A 68 -6.18 4.22 4.22
C ASN A 68 -5.87 2.77 4.63
N GLU A 69 -6.62 2.20 5.56
CA GLU A 69 -6.43 0.83 6.03
C GLU A 69 -6.72 -0.19 4.93
N THR A 70 -5.96 -1.29 4.94
CA THR A 70 -5.95 -2.32 3.88
C THR A 70 -7.33 -2.87 3.52
N ILE A 71 -8.21 -3.06 4.50
CA ILE A 71 -9.57 -3.60 4.26
C ILE A 71 -10.40 -2.72 3.34
N HIS A 72 -10.08 -1.44 3.25
CA HIS A 72 -10.82 -0.45 2.46
C HIS A 72 -10.24 -0.26 1.05
N HIS A 73 -9.05 -0.81 0.75
CA HIS A 73 -8.38 -0.59 -0.54
C HIS A 73 -9.27 -1.00 -1.72
N ILE A 74 -9.67 -2.26 -1.82
CA ILE A 74 -10.46 -2.76 -2.96
C ILE A 74 -11.87 -2.15 -3.03
N PRO A 75 -12.64 -2.01 -1.94
CA PRO A 75 -13.93 -1.33 -2.01
C PRO A 75 -13.85 0.10 -2.56
N ILE A 76 -12.84 0.86 -2.14
CA ILE A 76 -12.62 2.23 -2.61
C ILE A 76 -12.09 2.21 -4.04
N ALA A 77 -11.12 1.35 -4.36
CA ALA A 77 -10.57 1.21 -5.70
C ALA A 77 -11.66 0.94 -6.75
N ILE A 78 -12.62 0.06 -6.43
CA ILE A 78 -13.77 -0.22 -7.30
C ILE A 78 -14.62 1.04 -7.52
N LYS A 79 -14.90 1.82 -6.46
CA LYS A 79 -15.67 3.07 -6.60
C LYS A 79 -14.96 4.07 -7.52
N LEU A 80 -13.67 4.29 -7.30
CA LEU A 80 -12.87 5.23 -8.07
C LEU A 80 -12.67 4.74 -9.52
N ALA A 81 -12.40 3.45 -9.73
CA ALA A 81 -12.27 2.87 -11.05
C ALA A 81 -13.58 2.96 -11.87
N LYS A 82 -14.74 2.78 -11.23
CA LYS A 82 -16.05 2.92 -11.90
C LYS A 82 -16.27 4.32 -12.48
N VAL A 83 -15.75 5.34 -11.85
CA VAL A 83 -15.84 6.74 -12.37
C VAL A 83 -14.66 7.13 -13.25
N GLY A 84 -13.71 6.21 -13.49
CA GLY A 84 -12.67 6.37 -14.50
C GLY A 84 -11.35 6.98 -14.00
N LEU A 85 -11.07 6.95 -12.70
CA LEU A 85 -9.80 7.43 -12.16
C LEU A 85 -8.68 6.43 -12.36
N ASP A 86 -7.49 6.93 -12.69
CA ASP A 86 -6.25 6.20 -12.52
C ASP A 86 -5.93 6.06 -11.03
N LEU A 87 -5.27 4.97 -10.63
CA LEU A 87 -5.16 4.63 -9.21
C LEU A 87 -3.73 4.30 -8.77
N PHE A 88 -3.31 4.94 -7.70
CA PHE A 88 -2.23 4.47 -6.84
C PHE A 88 -2.85 3.84 -5.59
N ILE A 89 -2.53 2.60 -5.30
CA ILE A 89 -3.05 1.87 -4.14
C ILE A 89 -1.89 1.47 -3.24
N GLU A 90 -1.94 1.84 -1.96
CA GLU A 90 -0.93 1.38 -1.00
C GLU A 90 -0.91 -0.14 -0.88
N LYS A 91 0.28 -0.63 -0.52
CA LYS A 91 0.48 -2.07 -0.25
C LYS A 91 -0.10 -2.44 1.14
N PRO A 92 -0.58 -3.66 1.28
CA PRO A 92 -0.89 -4.63 0.23
C PRO A 92 -2.12 -4.22 -0.57
N LEU A 93 -2.30 -4.76 -1.77
CA LEU A 93 -3.47 -4.47 -2.59
C LEU A 93 -4.78 -4.75 -1.85
N SER A 94 -4.83 -5.83 -1.08
CA SER A 94 -6.00 -6.26 -0.32
C SER A 94 -5.60 -7.25 0.77
N ASN A 95 -6.45 -7.37 1.79
CA ASN A 95 -6.38 -8.45 2.80
C ASN A 95 -7.22 -9.68 2.42
N LYS A 96 -7.98 -9.62 1.33
CA LYS A 96 -8.85 -10.71 0.84
C LYS A 96 -8.83 -10.75 -0.68
N ILE A 97 -8.95 -11.97 -1.24
CA ILE A 97 -9.04 -12.15 -2.69
C ILE A 97 -10.39 -11.73 -3.27
N SER A 98 -11.41 -11.59 -2.41
CA SER A 98 -12.75 -11.17 -2.81
C SER A 98 -12.72 -9.81 -3.52
N ASN A 99 -13.51 -9.69 -4.59
CA ASN A 99 -13.61 -8.47 -5.41
C ASN A 99 -12.34 -8.03 -6.16
N VAL A 100 -11.17 -8.66 -5.97
CA VAL A 100 -9.96 -8.35 -6.73
C VAL A 100 -10.18 -8.63 -8.23
N LYS A 101 -10.82 -9.76 -8.58
CA LYS A 101 -11.17 -10.07 -9.97
C LYS A 101 -12.14 -9.03 -10.57
N THR A 102 -13.12 -8.58 -9.78
CA THR A 102 -14.07 -7.51 -10.20
C THR A 102 -13.34 -6.21 -10.47
N PHE A 103 -12.44 -5.81 -9.55
CA PHE A 103 -11.59 -4.63 -9.73
C PHE A 103 -10.74 -4.73 -10.99
N SER A 104 -10.01 -5.84 -11.18
CA SER A 104 -9.19 -6.09 -12.37
C SER A 104 -10.00 -6.00 -13.67
N LYS A 105 -11.22 -6.55 -13.70
CA LYS A 105 -12.11 -6.45 -14.87
C LYS A 105 -12.45 -4.99 -15.19
N ILE A 106 -12.79 -4.16 -14.19
CA ILE A 106 -13.12 -2.75 -14.39
C ILE A 106 -11.90 -1.99 -14.94
N VAL A 107 -10.72 -2.19 -14.33
CA VAL A 107 -9.45 -1.58 -14.76
C VAL A 107 -9.17 -1.90 -16.23
N LYS A 108 -9.25 -3.18 -16.61
CA LYS A 108 -9.02 -3.62 -18.00
C LYS A 108 -10.04 -3.03 -18.97
N THR A 109 -11.34 -3.07 -18.61
CA THR A 109 -12.41 -2.56 -19.48
C THR A 109 -12.29 -1.06 -19.70
N LYS A 110 -11.93 -0.30 -18.69
CA LYS A 110 -11.79 1.16 -18.74
C LYS A 110 -10.38 1.62 -19.14
N LYS A 111 -9.43 0.68 -19.33
CA LYS A 111 -8.02 0.95 -19.65
C LYS A 111 -7.34 1.91 -18.67
N LEU A 112 -7.64 1.75 -17.38
CA LEU A 112 -7.09 2.61 -16.34
C LEU A 112 -5.64 2.23 -16.01
N ILE A 113 -4.82 3.22 -15.69
CA ILE A 113 -3.48 3.02 -15.16
C ILE A 113 -3.60 2.75 -13.67
N THR A 114 -2.98 1.64 -13.21
CA THR A 114 -2.99 1.29 -11.79
C THR A 114 -1.60 0.90 -11.32
N LEU A 115 -1.21 1.38 -10.15
CA LEU A 115 0.05 1.05 -9.49
C LEU A 115 -0.22 0.66 -8.03
N VAL A 116 0.37 -0.46 -7.59
CA VAL A 116 0.41 -0.84 -6.18
C VAL A 116 1.72 -0.35 -5.56
N GLY A 117 1.66 0.19 -4.34
CA GLY A 117 2.77 0.85 -3.65
C GLY A 117 3.91 -0.06 -3.19
N CYS A 118 4.31 -1.04 -4.01
CA CYS A 118 5.46 -1.93 -3.77
C CYS A 118 6.77 -1.18 -4.03
N ASN A 119 7.08 -0.22 -3.18
CA ASN A 119 8.16 0.75 -3.38
C ASN A 119 9.57 0.12 -3.39
N LEU A 120 9.77 -1.08 -2.83
CA LEU A 120 11.07 -1.76 -2.87
C LEU A 120 11.47 -2.15 -4.29
N ARG A 121 10.52 -2.30 -5.24
CA ARG A 121 10.85 -2.48 -6.67
C ARG A 121 11.59 -1.29 -7.28
N PHE A 122 11.60 -0.13 -6.61
CA PHE A 122 12.34 1.07 -7.00
C PHE A 122 13.57 1.30 -6.12
N HIS A 123 13.83 0.42 -5.14
CA HIS A 123 14.99 0.55 -4.25
C HIS A 123 16.27 0.12 -4.98
N ARG A 124 17.30 0.95 -4.94
CA ARG A 124 18.53 0.73 -5.70
C ARG A 124 19.18 -0.64 -5.45
N CYS A 125 19.29 -1.06 -4.19
CA CYS A 125 19.88 -2.36 -3.85
C CYS A 125 19.03 -3.53 -4.35
N ILE A 126 17.69 -3.44 -4.28
CA ILE A 126 16.79 -4.49 -4.76
C ILE A 126 16.86 -4.61 -6.29
N ASN A 127 16.94 -3.48 -6.99
CA ASN A 127 17.17 -3.49 -8.45
C ASN A 127 18.51 -4.10 -8.81
N GLU A 128 19.58 -3.79 -8.05
CA GLU A 128 20.89 -4.36 -8.29
C GLU A 128 20.90 -5.88 -8.09
N ILE A 129 20.27 -6.38 -7.01
CA ILE A 129 20.11 -7.82 -6.78
C ILE A 129 19.37 -8.46 -7.97
N LYS A 130 18.28 -7.85 -8.45
CA LYS A 130 17.55 -8.34 -9.64
C LYS A 130 18.46 -8.43 -10.86
N ASN A 131 19.24 -7.39 -11.13
CA ASN A 131 20.18 -7.35 -12.25
C ASN A 131 21.23 -8.47 -12.17
N LEU A 132 21.82 -8.69 -10.99
CA LEU A 132 22.83 -9.73 -10.76
C LEU A 132 22.24 -11.13 -10.97
N ILE A 133 21.00 -11.36 -10.53
CA ILE A 133 20.27 -12.61 -10.75
C ILE A 133 20.00 -12.81 -12.25
N ASP A 134 19.47 -11.81 -12.94
CA ASP A 134 19.12 -11.89 -14.37
C ASP A 134 20.36 -12.13 -15.24
N GLN A 135 21.50 -11.55 -14.86
CA GLN A 135 22.80 -11.75 -15.54
C GLN A 135 23.48 -13.05 -15.13
N LYS A 136 22.92 -13.82 -14.20
CA LYS A 136 23.49 -15.07 -13.67
C LYS A 136 24.92 -14.90 -13.13
N VAL A 137 25.25 -13.78 -12.53
CA VAL A 137 26.61 -13.47 -12.03
C VAL A 137 27.10 -14.49 -11.01
N ILE A 138 26.16 -15.05 -10.22
CA ILE A 138 26.45 -16.12 -9.23
C ILE A 138 25.91 -17.49 -9.69
N GLY A 139 25.62 -17.64 -10.98
CA GLY A 139 25.03 -18.85 -11.55
C GLY A 139 23.54 -18.99 -11.28
N ASP A 140 23.05 -20.22 -11.35
CA ASP A 140 21.64 -20.53 -11.09
C ASP A 140 21.36 -20.54 -9.59
N ILE A 141 20.27 -19.87 -9.20
CA ILE A 141 19.87 -19.77 -7.78
C ILE A 141 19.19 -21.07 -7.37
N ILE A 142 19.76 -21.75 -6.38
CA ILE A 142 19.22 -23.01 -5.84
C ILE A 142 18.29 -22.75 -4.64
N SER A 143 18.63 -21.78 -3.80
CA SER A 143 17.88 -21.45 -2.59
C SER A 143 18.05 -20.00 -2.22
N VAL A 144 17.02 -19.40 -1.63
CA VAL A 144 17.02 -18.04 -1.12
C VAL A 144 16.42 -18.06 0.29
N LYS A 145 17.04 -17.32 1.22
CA LYS A 145 16.50 -17.05 2.53
C LYS A 145 16.32 -15.55 2.71
N VAL A 146 15.14 -15.15 3.13
CA VAL A 146 14.80 -13.77 3.45
C VAL A 146 14.29 -13.71 4.88
N GLU A 147 14.75 -12.75 5.64
CA GLU A 147 14.27 -12.46 6.99
C GLU A 147 13.94 -10.97 7.10
N CYS A 148 12.77 -10.69 7.64
CA CYS A 148 12.32 -9.34 7.96
C CYS A 148 11.64 -9.37 9.33
N GLY A 149 12.04 -8.49 10.22
CA GLY A 149 11.43 -8.40 11.53
C GLY A 149 11.72 -7.07 12.19
N THR A 150 10.72 -6.54 12.86
CA THR A 150 10.86 -5.34 13.68
C THR A 150 9.96 -5.46 14.92
N TYR A 151 10.33 -4.74 15.98
CA TYR A 151 9.52 -4.67 17.17
C TYR A 151 8.39 -3.65 16.96
N LEU A 152 7.15 -4.12 16.84
CA LEU A 152 6.00 -3.30 16.47
C LEU A 152 5.80 -2.05 17.35
N PRO A 153 6.01 -2.06 18.69
CA PRO A 153 5.93 -0.87 19.52
C PRO A 153 6.89 0.27 19.11
N ASP A 154 8.02 -0.05 18.48
CA ASP A 154 9.04 0.94 18.08
C ASP A 154 8.75 1.58 16.72
N TRP A 155 7.77 1.08 15.96
CA TRP A 155 7.46 1.63 14.63
C TRP A 155 7.01 3.09 14.66
N HIS A 156 6.21 3.43 15.67
CA HIS A 156 5.67 4.76 15.88
C HIS A 156 5.70 5.10 17.37
N PRO A 157 6.84 5.53 17.93
CA PRO A 157 7.02 5.71 19.38
C PRO A 157 5.99 6.62 20.04
N ASN A 158 5.38 7.53 19.28
CA ASN A 158 4.36 8.47 19.76
C ASN A 158 2.91 7.97 19.57
N GLU A 159 2.73 6.74 19.10
CA GLU A 159 1.41 6.15 18.84
C GLU A 159 1.23 4.88 19.69
N ASN A 160 0.00 4.60 20.10
CA ASN A 160 -0.30 3.34 20.74
C ASN A 160 -0.33 2.21 19.69
N TYR A 161 0.72 1.38 19.65
CA TYR A 161 0.86 0.30 18.69
C TYR A 161 -0.35 -0.64 18.66
N SER A 162 -1.01 -0.90 19.81
CA SER A 162 -2.16 -1.82 19.87
C SER A 162 -3.41 -1.30 19.14
N LYS A 163 -3.43 -0.01 18.78
CA LYS A 163 -4.50 0.63 17.99
C LYS A 163 -4.12 0.82 16.53
N SER A 164 -2.87 0.54 16.15
CA SER A 164 -2.42 0.66 14.78
C SER A 164 -3.10 -0.39 13.88
N TYR A 165 -3.23 -0.11 12.60
CA TYR A 165 -3.78 -1.09 11.65
C TYR A 165 -2.95 -2.39 11.62
N ALA A 166 -1.61 -2.28 11.77
CA ALA A 166 -0.70 -3.41 11.71
C ALA A 166 -0.93 -4.43 12.84
N SER A 167 -1.42 -3.97 13.99
CA SER A 167 -1.73 -4.81 15.16
C SER A 167 -3.11 -5.47 15.11
N ARG A 168 -3.96 -5.08 14.14
CA ARG A 168 -5.37 -5.44 14.10
C ARG A 168 -5.71 -6.26 12.87
N ASP A 169 -6.15 -7.51 13.09
CA ASP A 169 -6.59 -8.41 12.01
C ASP A 169 -7.82 -7.86 11.26
N ASP A 170 -8.77 -7.28 12.01
CA ASP A 170 -9.99 -6.68 11.46
C ASP A 170 -9.74 -5.47 10.54
N LEU A 171 -8.56 -4.86 10.59
CA LEU A 171 -8.13 -3.78 9.68
C LEU A 171 -7.22 -4.27 8.54
N GLY A 172 -6.98 -5.57 8.47
CA GLY A 172 -6.07 -6.17 7.48
C GLY A 172 -4.60 -6.00 7.86
N GLY A 173 -4.30 -6.02 9.17
CA GLY A 173 -2.94 -6.05 9.71
C GLY A 173 -2.36 -7.46 9.75
N GLY A 174 -1.28 -7.61 10.51
CA GLY A 174 -0.52 -8.84 10.67
C GLY A 174 0.77 -8.87 9.87
N VAL A 175 1.70 -9.70 10.32
CA VAL A 175 3.07 -9.71 9.80
C VAL A 175 3.13 -9.95 8.30
N VAL A 176 2.37 -10.90 7.76
CA VAL A 176 2.41 -11.25 6.32
C VAL A 176 1.99 -10.07 5.44
N LEU A 177 0.89 -9.39 5.80
CA LEU A 177 0.37 -8.27 5.01
C LEU A 177 1.19 -7.00 5.22
N THR A 178 1.74 -6.81 6.42
CA THR A 178 2.54 -5.63 6.74
C THR A 178 3.93 -5.72 6.10
N CYS A 179 4.55 -6.91 6.14
CA CYS A 179 5.86 -7.22 5.54
C CYS A 179 5.69 -7.85 4.15
N ILE A 180 4.71 -7.43 3.36
CA ILE A 180 4.41 -7.99 2.02
C ILE A 180 5.54 -7.74 1.00
N HIS A 181 6.44 -6.81 1.26
CA HIS A 181 7.52 -6.47 0.34
C HIS A 181 8.46 -7.65 0.07
N GLU A 182 8.70 -8.49 1.07
CA GLU A 182 9.54 -9.67 0.97
C GLU A 182 8.94 -10.68 -0.01
N LEU A 183 7.63 -10.90 0.05
CA LEU A 183 6.93 -11.75 -0.90
C LEU A 183 6.85 -11.12 -2.30
N ASP A 184 6.67 -9.80 -2.37
CA ASP A 184 6.55 -9.07 -3.63
C ASP A 184 7.84 -9.12 -4.45
N TYR A 185 9.01 -8.85 -3.85
CA TYR A 185 10.24 -8.89 -4.62
C TYR A 185 10.72 -10.32 -4.89
N LEU A 186 10.40 -11.32 -4.05
CA LEU A 186 10.65 -12.72 -4.37
C LEU A 186 9.84 -13.16 -5.59
N PHE A 187 8.55 -12.82 -5.64
CA PHE A 187 7.73 -13.05 -6.83
C PHE A 187 8.30 -12.34 -8.07
N TRP A 188 8.80 -11.13 -7.91
CA TRP A 188 9.41 -10.37 -9.01
C TRP A 188 10.72 -10.97 -9.50
N PHE A 189 11.52 -11.57 -8.60
CA PHE A 189 12.81 -12.18 -8.95
C PHE A 189 12.64 -13.55 -9.60
N PHE A 190 11.74 -14.37 -9.08
CA PHE A 190 11.68 -15.81 -9.36
C PHE A 190 10.37 -16.26 -10.03
N GLY A 191 9.37 -15.40 -10.13
CA GLY A 191 8.09 -15.72 -10.77
C GLY A 191 7.07 -16.35 -9.85
N GLU A 192 6.13 -17.10 -10.45
CA GLU A 192 4.98 -17.64 -9.73
C GLU A 192 5.35 -18.82 -8.82
N THR A 193 4.83 -18.79 -7.61
CA THR A 193 4.97 -19.85 -6.61
C THR A 193 4.06 -21.02 -6.97
N GLN A 194 4.59 -22.23 -6.99
CA GLN A 194 3.86 -23.48 -7.28
C GLN A 194 3.29 -24.10 -6.00
N GLU A 195 4.07 -24.09 -4.92
CA GLU A 195 3.70 -24.70 -3.65
C GLU A 195 4.04 -23.74 -2.50
N VAL A 196 3.16 -23.70 -1.49
CA VAL A 196 3.35 -22.88 -0.29
C VAL A 196 3.16 -23.74 0.95
N PHE A 197 4.15 -23.70 1.84
CA PHE A 197 4.01 -24.19 3.21
C PHE A 197 4.24 -23.04 4.17
N SER A 198 3.37 -22.86 5.15
CA SER A 198 3.53 -21.76 6.12
C SER A 198 3.05 -22.12 7.51
N MET A 199 3.75 -21.54 8.48
CA MET A 199 3.36 -21.50 9.88
C MET A 199 3.25 -20.03 10.29
N THR A 200 2.03 -19.57 10.55
CA THR A 200 1.73 -18.17 10.87
C THR A 200 0.84 -18.10 12.10
N GLY A 201 1.14 -17.21 13.02
CA GLY A 201 0.34 -17.06 14.23
C GLY A 201 0.75 -15.87 15.08
N LYS A 202 0.06 -15.73 16.20
CA LYS A 202 0.41 -14.80 17.27
C LYS A 202 1.17 -15.58 18.36
N TYR A 203 2.43 -15.24 18.55
CA TYR A 203 3.33 -15.94 19.48
C TYR A 203 3.86 -15.02 20.58
N SER A 204 3.89 -13.70 20.38
CA SER A 204 4.36 -12.76 21.40
C SER A 204 3.27 -12.42 22.43
N ASN A 205 3.70 -11.75 23.52
CA ASN A 205 2.82 -11.19 24.55
C ASN A 205 2.30 -9.78 24.20
N LEU A 206 2.49 -9.30 22.96
CA LEU A 206 1.99 -8.00 22.55
C LEU A 206 0.45 -7.95 22.57
N LYS A 207 -0.10 -6.79 22.88
CA LYS A 207 -1.56 -6.55 22.88
C LYS A 207 -2.05 -6.29 21.44
N ILE A 208 -2.14 -7.36 20.65
CA ILE A 208 -2.54 -7.34 19.24
C ILE A 208 -3.53 -8.47 18.96
N THR A 209 -4.31 -8.36 17.90
CA THR A 209 -5.21 -9.42 17.41
C THR A 209 -4.67 -10.10 16.16
N ALA A 210 -3.76 -9.45 15.45
CA ALA A 210 -3.16 -9.96 14.23
C ALA A 210 -1.98 -10.92 14.52
N SER A 211 -1.58 -11.69 13.51
CA SER A 211 -0.37 -12.53 13.57
C SER A 211 0.89 -11.68 13.63
N ASP A 212 1.88 -12.11 14.42
CA ASP A 212 3.15 -11.40 14.63
C ASP A 212 4.39 -12.19 14.18
N LEU A 213 4.23 -13.46 13.83
CA LEU A 213 5.28 -14.28 13.26
C LEU A 213 4.73 -15.12 12.09
N SER A 214 5.54 -15.23 11.05
CA SER A 214 5.28 -16.14 9.94
C SER A 214 6.59 -16.74 9.43
N ALA A 215 6.61 -18.06 9.27
CA ALA A 215 7.64 -18.79 8.53
C ALA A 215 6.97 -19.34 7.27
N ILE A 216 7.53 -19.02 6.10
CA ILE A 216 6.93 -19.35 4.80
C ILE A 216 8.00 -20.02 3.93
N ILE A 217 7.67 -21.16 3.36
CA ILE A 217 8.47 -21.86 2.35
C ILE A 217 7.69 -21.76 1.04
N LEU A 218 8.36 -21.26 0.00
CA LEU A 218 7.82 -21.12 -1.35
C LEU A 218 8.61 -22.02 -2.31
N LYS A 219 7.92 -22.68 -3.24
CA LYS A 219 8.51 -23.46 -4.32
C LYS A 219 7.92 -23.05 -5.66
#